data_67348fd0c4a14e323dc997a91fb73eb0
#
_entry.id   67348fd0c4a14e323dc997a91fb73eb0
#
_cell.length_a   1.000
_cell.length_b   1.000
_cell.length_c   1.000
_cell.angle_alpha   90.00
_cell.angle_beta   90.00
_cell.angle_gamma   90.00
#
_symmetry.space_group_name_H-M   'P 1'
#
loop_
_entity.id
_entity.type
_entity.pdbx_description
1 polymer ?
#
loop_
_entity_poly.entity_id
_entity_poly.type
_entity_poly.pdbx_seq_one_letter_code
_entity_poly.pdbx_strand_id
1 'polypeptide(L)'
;PQADDPIALLDRMDAAAVRAAAAAAPSVRVPLEALGLPADLGAAHVAGGTNFRAHGDEVGVDEPFLFPKRVAPTRWESTVPAATRLDYEAELCFVALRPIRGSEGAGDLGVVLCNDFTDRWLLVRGMLLGPGVMGTRGFADAKGRPGFLPMGPFLVVPDDLERWLQSVELELWVNGALRQRAPASDMIWAVREMLARALADREAYRYAGADVPLLQERGVLPARALLLSGTPAGVIFRAPN
;
A
#
# COMPACT_ATOMS: atom_id res chain seq x y z
N PRO A 1 -19.71 23.78 2.42
CA PRO A 1 -18.53 23.42 3.18
C PRO A 1 -17.98 22.16 2.57
N GLN A 2 -16.79 22.24 2.03
CA GLN A 2 -16.06 21.09 1.57
C GLN A 2 -15.86 20.21 2.82
N ALA A 3 -16.31 18.95 2.79
CA ALA A 3 -16.10 18.04 3.90
C ALA A 3 -14.59 17.97 4.15
N ASP A 4 -14.19 18.28 5.37
CA ASP A 4 -12.77 18.22 5.73
C ASP A 4 -12.27 16.80 5.50
N ASP A 5 -11.11 16.70 4.87
CA ASP A 5 -10.37 15.47 4.72
C ASP A 5 -10.20 14.79 6.10
N PRO A 6 -10.49 13.49 6.25
CA PRO A 6 -10.40 12.79 7.53
C PRO A 6 -9.04 12.93 8.22
N ILE A 7 -7.94 12.99 7.48
CA ILE A 7 -6.60 13.22 8.05
C ILE A 7 -6.51 14.62 8.66
N ALA A 8 -7.01 15.65 7.97
CA ALA A 8 -7.07 17.00 8.52
C ALA A 8 -8.01 17.11 9.74
N LEU A 9 -9.03 16.25 9.83
CA LEU A 9 -9.86 16.16 11.03
C LEU A 9 -9.06 15.60 12.23
N LEU A 10 -8.27 14.56 12.00
CA LEU A 10 -7.41 13.93 13.02
C LEU A 10 -6.25 14.85 13.49
N ASP A 11 -5.87 15.84 12.69
CA ASP A 11 -4.93 16.88 13.13
C ASP A 11 -5.54 17.85 14.15
N ARG A 12 -6.87 18.01 14.15
CA ARG A 12 -7.61 18.94 15.05
C ARG A 12 -8.27 18.22 16.22
N MET A 13 -8.55 16.94 16.09
CA MET A 13 -9.24 16.12 17.09
C MET A 13 -8.50 14.79 17.23
N ASP A 14 -8.28 14.34 18.45
CA ASP A 14 -7.80 12.98 18.65
C ASP A 14 -8.85 11.94 18.28
N ALA A 15 -8.43 10.69 18.09
CA ALA A 15 -9.31 9.61 17.69
C ALA A 15 -10.45 9.35 18.69
N ALA A 16 -10.24 9.58 19.99
CA ALA A 16 -11.26 9.43 21.02
C ALA A 16 -12.33 10.51 20.89
N ALA A 17 -11.95 11.76 20.65
CA ALA A 17 -12.88 12.86 20.41
C ALA A 17 -13.69 12.66 19.13
N VAL A 18 -13.07 12.14 18.05
CA VAL A 18 -13.78 11.78 16.79
C VAL A 18 -14.80 10.68 17.06
N ARG A 19 -14.46 9.63 17.81
CA ARG A 19 -15.41 8.56 18.18
C ARG A 19 -16.55 9.08 19.02
N ALA A 20 -16.28 9.92 20.02
CA ALA A 20 -17.31 10.52 20.86
C ALA A 20 -18.27 11.40 20.04
N ALA A 21 -17.75 12.21 19.13
CA ALA A 21 -18.56 13.03 18.23
C ALA A 21 -19.41 12.17 17.29
N ALA A 22 -18.84 11.11 16.71
CA ALA A 22 -19.57 10.18 15.85
C ALA A 22 -20.68 9.43 16.60
N ALA A 23 -20.44 9.02 17.84
CA ALA A 23 -21.46 8.36 18.67
C ALA A 23 -22.62 9.28 19.03
N ALA A 24 -22.38 10.59 19.14
CA ALA A 24 -23.39 11.60 19.44
C ALA A 24 -24.13 12.11 18.19
N ALA A 25 -23.59 11.86 16.99
CA ALA A 25 -24.16 12.33 15.73
C ALA A 25 -25.36 11.43 15.30
N PRO A 26 -26.38 12.00 14.61
CA PRO A 26 -27.40 11.20 13.99
C PRO A 26 -26.84 10.29 12.90
N SER A 27 -27.34 9.03 12.84
CA SER A 27 -26.96 8.10 11.79
C SER A 27 -27.45 8.56 10.43
N VAL A 28 -26.58 8.57 9.43
CA VAL A 28 -26.89 8.87 8.03
C VAL A 28 -26.52 7.64 7.19
N ARG A 29 -27.42 7.22 6.31
CA ARG A 29 -27.14 6.18 5.30
C ARG A 29 -26.56 6.84 4.06
N VAL A 30 -25.37 6.44 3.69
CA VAL A 30 -24.69 6.90 2.45
C VAL A 30 -24.53 5.67 1.56
N PRO A 31 -24.98 5.71 0.29
CA PRO A 31 -24.69 4.65 -0.67
C PRO A 31 -23.18 4.46 -0.84
N LEU A 32 -22.72 3.22 -0.96
CA LEU A 32 -21.29 2.93 -1.08
C LEU A 32 -20.68 3.62 -2.31
N GLU A 33 -21.45 3.70 -3.39
CA GLU A 33 -21.06 4.33 -4.67
C GLU A 33 -20.83 5.84 -4.54
N ALA A 34 -21.40 6.47 -3.51
CA ALA A 34 -21.19 7.90 -3.22
C ALA A 34 -19.87 8.15 -2.47
N LEU A 35 -19.23 7.11 -1.93
CA LEU A 35 -17.97 7.25 -1.23
C LEU A 35 -16.81 7.37 -2.21
N GLY A 36 -15.98 8.40 -2.03
CA GLY A 36 -14.75 8.63 -2.78
C GLY A 36 -13.52 7.96 -2.16
N LEU A 37 -12.36 8.49 -2.49
CA LEU A 37 -11.13 8.19 -1.75
C LEU A 37 -11.27 8.68 -0.30
N PRO A 38 -10.70 7.94 0.67
CA PRO A 38 -10.83 8.31 2.09
C PRO A 38 -10.02 9.55 2.46
N ALA A 39 -9.04 9.94 1.63
CA ALA A 39 -8.22 11.13 1.81
C ALA A 39 -7.59 11.53 0.47
N ASP A 40 -7.13 12.79 0.37
CA ASP A 40 -6.27 13.23 -0.72
C ASP A 40 -4.83 12.73 -0.42
N LEU A 41 -4.42 11.72 -1.15
CA LEU A 41 -3.12 11.08 -1.04
C LEU A 41 -2.31 11.40 -2.30
N GLY A 42 -1.07 11.77 -2.15
CA GLY A 42 -0.21 12.08 -3.28
C GLY A 42 0.10 10.89 -4.20
N ALA A 43 1.21 10.95 -4.93
CA ALA A 43 1.64 9.92 -5.87
C ALA A 43 3.02 9.33 -5.51
N ALA A 44 3.52 9.59 -4.31
CA ALA A 44 4.83 9.15 -3.86
C ALA A 44 4.71 8.29 -2.60
N HIS A 45 4.72 6.99 -2.80
CA HIS A 45 4.50 6.00 -1.77
C HIS A 45 5.64 4.99 -1.72
N VAL A 46 5.67 4.15 -0.69
CA VAL A 46 6.58 3.02 -0.53
C VAL A 46 5.77 1.73 -0.59
N ALA A 47 6.28 0.72 -1.28
CA ALA A 47 5.65 -0.59 -1.31
C ALA A 47 6.63 -1.69 -0.89
N GLY A 48 6.10 -2.72 -0.23
CA GLY A 48 6.80 -3.95 0.08
C GLY A 48 6.61 -4.99 -1.01
N GLY A 49 7.68 -5.68 -1.40
CA GLY A 49 7.60 -6.87 -2.24
C GLY A 49 7.84 -8.12 -1.39
N THR A 50 7.20 -9.23 -1.73
CA THR A 50 7.36 -10.58 -1.13
C THR A 50 7.30 -10.64 0.39
N ASN A 51 6.54 -9.74 1.01
CA ASN A 51 6.40 -9.66 2.46
C ASN A 51 5.44 -10.73 3.06
N PHE A 52 4.96 -11.65 2.25
CA PHE A 52 4.28 -12.87 2.66
C PHE A 52 5.05 -14.09 2.13
N ARG A 53 5.42 -15.02 3.02
CA ARG A 53 6.28 -16.16 2.66
C ARG A 53 5.75 -16.93 1.46
N ALA A 54 4.47 -17.28 1.48
CA ALA A 54 3.84 -18.04 0.40
C ALA A 54 3.88 -17.30 -0.96
N HIS A 55 3.84 -15.96 -0.97
CA HIS A 55 4.02 -15.18 -2.19
C HIS A 55 5.49 -15.18 -2.64
N GLY A 56 6.43 -15.06 -1.71
CA GLY A 56 7.86 -15.19 -2.02
C GLY A 56 8.18 -16.50 -2.72
N ASP A 57 7.71 -17.63 -2.16
CA ASP A 57 7.84 -18.98 -2.73
C ASP A 57 7.21 -19.07 -4.13
N GLU A 58 6.03 -18.43 -4.32
CA GLU A 58 5.31 -18.41 -5.60
C GLU A 58 6.07 -17.71 -6.73
N VAL A 59 6.81 -16.65 -6.41
CA VAL A 59 7.54 -15.83 -7.40
C VAL A 59 9.05 -16.05 -7.38
N GLY A 60 9.55 -16.96 -6.54
CA GLY A 60 10.96 -17.31 -6.47
C GLY A 60 11.84 -16.22 -5.85
N VAL A 61 11.33 -15.49 -4.86
CA VAL A 61 12.06 -14.43 -4.13
C VAL A 61 11.94 -14.64 -2.64
N ASP A 62 13.04 -14.97 -1.98
CA ASP A 62 13.06 -15.43 -0.58
C ASP A 62 12.92 -14.31 0.44
N GLU A 63 13.46 -13.12 0.15
CA GLU A 63 13.52 -12.00 1.08
C GLU A 63 12.60 -10.86 0.70
N PRO A 64 11.90 -10.24 1.67
CA PRO A 64 11.17 -9.01 1.39
C PRO A 64 12.10 -7.86 0.98
N PHE A 65 11.56 -6.93 0.21
CA PHE A 65 12.28 -5.73 -0.24
C PHE A 65 11.31 -4.55 -0.34
N LEU A 66 11.84 -3.34 -0.51
CA LEU A 66 11.07 -2.13 -0.71
C LEU A 66 11.28 -1.58 -2.13
N PHE A 67 10.28 -0.85 -2.61
CA PHE A 67 10.37 -0.10 -3.86
C PHE A 67 9.44 1.11 -3.84
N PRO A 68 9.73 2.18 -4.61
CA PRO A 68 8.84 3.33 -4.69
C PRO A 68 7.60 3.02 -5.54
N LYS A 69 6.43 3.26 -4.99
CA LYS A 69 5.14 3.22 -5.70
C LYS A 69 4.78 4.64 -6.14
N ARG A 70 4.94 4.94 -7.43
CA ARG A 70 4.84 6.29 -8.00
C ARG A 70 3.54 6.47 -8.78
N VAL A 71 2.40 6.41 -8.09
CA VAL A 71 1.07 6.60 -8.68
C VAL A 71 0.08 7.09 -7.64
N ALA A 72 -0.77 8.04 -8.01
CA ALA A 72 -1.88 8.47 -7.16
C ALA A 72 -2.95 7.37 -7.09
N PRO A 73 -3.56 7.15 -5.91
CA PRO A 73 -4.68 6.23 -5.78
C PRO A 73 -5.88 6.62 -6.65
N THR A 74 -6.65 5.62 -7.03
CA THR A 74 -7.96 5.79 -7.66
C THR A 74 -9.05 5.19 -6.79
N ARG A 75 -10.31 5.55 -7.04
CA ARG A 75 -11.46 5.02 -6.29
C ARG A 75 -11.53 3.49 -6.41
N TRP A 76 -12.09 2.86 -5.40
CA TRP A 76 -12.26 1.40 -5.28
C TRP A 76 -12.98 0.75 -6.47
N GLU A 77 -13.92 1.46 -7.11
CA GLU A 77 -14.69 0.99 -8.27
C GLU A 77 -14.09 1.41 -9.61
N SER A 78 -12.82 1.85 -9.63
CA SER A 78 -12.16 2.30 -10.85
C SER A 78 -11.94 1.17 -11.84
N THR A 79 -12.04 1.50 -13.12
CA THR A 79 -11.55 0.62 -14.18
C THR A 79 -10.03 0.72 -14.26
N VAL A 80 -9.36 -0.42 -14.12
CA VAL A 80 -7.91 -0.49 -14.25
C VAL A 80 -7.54 -0.58 -15.74
N PRO A 81 -6.63 0.27 -16.23
CA PRO A 81 -6.20 0.22 -17.63
C PRO A 81 -5.57 -1.13 -17.98
N ALA A 82 -5.87 -1.65 -19.16
CA ALA A 82 -5.26 -2.87 -19.65
C ALA A 82 -3.73 -2.74 -19.73
N ALA A 83 -3.05 -3.84 -19.45
CA ALA A 83 -1.61 -3.98 -19.58
C ALA A 83 -1.27 -5.26 -20.35
N THR A 84 -0.03 -5.42 -20.78
CA THR A 84 0.40 -6.61 -21.54
C THR A 84 0.23 -7.89 -20.71
N ARG A 85 0.53 -7.81 -19.43
CA ARG A 85 0.38 -8.88 -18.44
C ARG A 85 -0.09 -8.28 -17.10
N LEU A 86 -1.35 -7.80 -17.08
CA LEU A 86 -1.95 -7.23 -15.89
C LEU A 86 -2.12 -8.30 -14.80
N ASP A 87 -1.68 -7.99 -13.60
CA ASP A 87 -1.81 -8.81 -12.41
C ASP A 87 -2.33 -7.97 -11.24
N TYR A 88 -3.01 -8.60 -10.30
CA TYR A 88 -3.59 -8.00 -9.10
C TYR A 88 -2.80 -8.38 -7.86
N GLU A 89 -2.83 -7.52 -6.85
CA GLU A 89 -2.19 -7.73 -5.55
C GLU A 89 -3.00 -7.04 -4.44
N ALA A 90 -3.81 -7.81 -3.69
CA ALA A 90 -4.53 -7.28 -2.54
C ALA A 90 -3.56 -6.94 -1.41
N GLU A 91 -3.63 -5.72 -0.89
CA GLU A 91 -2.71 -5.23 0.13
C GLU A 91 -3.39 -4.35 1.18
N LEU A 92 -2.80 -4.32 2.37
CA LEU A 92 -3.03 -3.25 3.33
C LEU A 92 -2.12 -2.06 2.97
N CYS A 93 -2.73 -0.89 2.80
CA CYS A 93 -2.00 0.34 2.61
C CYS A 93 -2.01 1.14 3.92
N PHE A 94 -0.87 1.25 4.59
CA PHE A 94 -0.71 2.04 5.80
C PHE A 94 -0.52 3.50 5.44
N VAL A 95 -1.44 4.35 5.87
CA VAL A 95 -1.46 5.78 5.56
C VAL A 95 -0.77 6.55 6.67
N ALA A 96 0.29 7.29 6.38
CA ALA A 96 0.89 8.20 7.35
C ALA A 96 -0.08 9.36 7.64
N LEU A 97 -0.64 9.40 8.83
CA LEU A 97 -1.53 10.48 9.29
C LEU A 97 -0.75 11.76 9.56
N ARG A 98 0.54 11.64 9.91
CA ARG A 98 1.51 12.73 10.15
C ARG A 98 2.85 12.35 9.53
N PRO A 99 3.80 13.29 9.38
CA PRO A 99 5.17 12.94 8.98
C PRO A 99 5.83 12.04 10.03
N ILE A 100 6.38 10.89 9.61
CA ILE A 100 7.01 9.90 10.48
C ILE A 100 8.51 9.91 10.25
N ARG A 101 9.30 9.99 11.34
CA ARG A 101 10.77 10.08 11.33
C ARG A 101 11.45 8.92 12.05
N GLY A 102 10.70 8.08 12.75
CA GLY A 102 11.18 6.91 13.48
C GLY A 102 10.13 5.80 13.46
N SER A 103 10.54 4.55 13.67
CA SER A 103 9.64 3.40 13.64
C SER A 103 8.60 3.39 14.78
N GLU A 104 8.85 4.14 15.86
CA GLU A 104 7.90 4.40 16.94
C GLU A 104 6.64 5.13 16.45
N GLY A 105 6.75 5.88 15.34
CA GLY A 105 5.62 6.54 14.69
C GLY A 105 4.63 5.60 13.99
N ALA A 106 4.78 4.28 14.10
CA ALA A 106 3.79 3.33 13.58
C ALA A 106 2.38 3.52 14.18
N GLY A 107 2.27 4.13 15.36
CA GLY A 107 1.00 4.54 15.95
C GLY A 107 0.29 5.69 15.21
N ASP A 108 1.00 6.42 14.36
CA ASP A 108 0.44 7.49 13.51
C ASP A 108 0.06 6.98 12.10
N LEU A 109 -0.15 5.67 11.95
CA LEU A 109 -0.62 5.04 10.72
C LEU A 109 -2.11 4.69 10.80
N GLY A 110 -2.85 5.11 9.79
CA GLY A 110 -4.15 4.54 9.48
C GLY A 110 -4.02 3.42 8.44
N VAL A 111 -5.11 2.71 8.15
CA VAL A 111 -5.10 1.58 7.21
C VAL A 111 -6.23 1.74 6.21
N VAL A 112 -5.93 1.51 4.94
CA VAL A 112 -6.90 1.37 3.86
C VAL A 112 -6.64 0.09 3.09
N LEU A 113 -7.67 -0.49 2.49
CA LEU A 113 -7.51 -1.61 1.56
C LEU A 113 -7.14 -1.07 0.19
N CYS A 114 -6.15 -1.66 -0.46
CA CYS A 114 -5.73 -1.27 -1.79
C CYS A 114 -5.38 -2.47 -2.68
N ASN A 115 -5.17 -2.22 -3.96
CA ASN A 115 -4.71 -3.23 -4.91
C ASN A 115 -3.49 -2.68 -5.66
N ASP A 116 -2.33 -3.31 -5.50
CA ASP A 116 -1.07 -2.92 -6.14
C ASP A 116 -0.94 -3.57 -7.52
N PHE A 117 -1.74 -3.09 -8.50
CA PHE A 117 -1.70 -3.64 -9.86
C PHE A 117 -0.32 -3.54 -10.48
N THR A 118 0.01 -4.58 -11.25
CA THR A 118 1.32 -4.78 -11.86
C THR A 118 1.19 -5.14 -13.34
N ASP A 119 1.98 -4.51 -14.20
CA ASP A 119 2.29 -5.03 -15.53
C ASP A 119 3.51 -5.97 -15.43
N ARG A 120 3.27 -7.28 -15.32
CA ARG A 120 4.33 -8.29 -15.14
C ARG A 120 5.32 -8.34 -16.31
N TRP A 121 4.87 -8.01 -17.53
CA TRP A 121 5.78 -7.92 -18.67
C TRP A 121 6.79 -6.78 -18.49
N LEU A 122 6.29 -5.62 -18.12
CA LEU A 122 7.15 -4.46 -17.88
C LEU A 122 8.08 -4.68 -16.69
N LEU A 123 7.59 -5.36 -15.62
CA LEU A 123 8.38 -5.72 -14.46
C LEU A 123 9.57 -6.60 -14.84
N VAL A 124 9.34 -7.75 -15.48
CA VAL A 124 10.39 -8.70 -15.85
C VAL A 124 11.39 -8.06 -16.80
N ARG A 125 10.91 -7.33 -17.80
CA ARG A 125 11.77 -6.59 -18.72
C ARG A 125 12.65 -5.57 -17.99
N GLY A 126 12.09 -4.84 -17.03
CA GLY A 126 12.83 -3.85 -16.24
C GLY A 126 13.91 -4.49 -15.36
N MET A 127 13.62 -5.63 -14.75
CA MET A 127 14.58 -6.40 -13.93
C MET A 127 15.76 -6.92 -14.76
N LEU A 128 15.55 -7.29 -16.02
CA LEU A 128 16.60 -7.81 -16.93
C LEU A 128 17.55 -6.72 -17.43
N LEU A 129 17.27 -5.44 -17.27
CA LEU A 129 18.05 -4.33 -17.82
C LEU A 129 19.31 -3.94 -17.00
N GLY A 130 19.83 -4.84 -16.19
CA GLY A 130 21.11 -4.66 -15.51
C GLY A 130 21.11 -5.10 -14.04
N PRO A 131 22.29 -5.08 -13.40
CA PRO A 131 22.44 -5.48 -12.01
C PRO A 131 21.75 -4.50 -11.07
N GLY A 132 21.33 -4.97 -9.92
CA GLY A 132 20.73 -4.15 -8.86
C GLY A 132 20.19 -5.01 -7.72
N VAL A 133 19.99 -4.38 -6.58
CA VAL A 133 19.29 -4.97 -5.46
C VAL A 133 17.82 -5.17 -5.86
N MET A 134 17.17 -6.22 -5.35
CA MET A 134 15.75 -6.47 -5.61
C MET A 134 14.92 -5.22 -5.27
N GLY A 135 13.95 -4.90 -6.11
CA GLY A 135 13.12 -3.70 -5.96
C GLY A 135 13.67 -2.45 -6.69
N THR A 136 14.97 -2.35 -6.94
CA THR A 136 15.57 -1.14 -7.51
C THR A 136 15.26 -0.92 -9.00
N ARG A 137 14.90 -1.97 -9.72
CA ARG A 137 14.60 -1.90 -11.17
C ARG A 137 13.31 -2.64 -11.53
N GLY A 138 12.55 -2.08 -12.46
CA GLY A 138 11.34 -2.67 -13.02
C GLY A 138 10.09 -2.44 -12.17
N PHE A 139 10.17 -2.45 -10.86
CA PHE A 139 9.01 -2.37 -9.96
C PHE A 139 8.30 -1.01 -10.05
N ALA A 140 9.02 0.09 -9.91
CA ALA A 140 8.41 1.41 -9.93
C ALA A 140 7.70 1.71 -11.27
N ASP A 141 8.30 1.33 -12.41
CA ASP A 141 7.68 1.51 -13.73
C ASP A 141 6.48 0.57 -13.95
N ALA A 142 6.62 -0.71 -13.57
CA ALA A 142 5.58 -1.71 -13.77
C ALA A 142 4.33 -1.48 -12.92
N LYS A 143 4.51 -0.85 -11.77
CA LYS A 143 3.46 -0.59 -10.77
C LYS A 143 3.06 0.90 -10.68
N GLY A 144 3.80 1.81 -11.35
CA GLY A 144 3.59 3.26 -11.33
C GLY A 144 2.66 3.80 -12.40
N ARG A 145 1.88 2.98 -13.10
CA ARG A 145 0.98 3.42 -14.16
C ARG A 145 -0.30 4.04 -13.57
N PRO A 146 -0.85 5.10 -14.20
CA PRO A 146 -2.13 5.66 -13.78
C PRO A 146 -3.22 4.59 -13.68
N GLY A 147 -3.98 4.59 -12.58
CA GLY A 147 -5.03 3.60 -12.30
C GLY A 147 -4.54 2.29 -11.66
N PHE A 148 -3.23 2.13 -11.40
CA PHE A 148 -2.67 0.91 -10.81
C PHE A 148 -2.66 0.90 -9.28
N LEU A 149 -3.46 1.77 -8.65
CA LEU A 149 -3.66 1.77 -7.20
C LEU A 149 -5.11 2.08 -6.82
N PRO A 150 -6.08 1.22 -7.19
CA PRO A 150 -7.43 1.33 -6.65
C PRO A 150 -7.42 1.14 -5.14
N MET A 151 -8.21 1.95 -4.44
CA MET A 151 -8.19 2.01 -2.98
C MET A 151 -9.61 2.06 -2.42
N GLY A 152 -9.86 1.31 -1.35
CA GLY A 152 -11.12 1.29 -0.64
C GLY A 152 -11.49 2.64 -0.02
N PRO A 153 -12.78 2.89 0.21
CA PRO A 153 -13.27 4.19 0.69
C PRO A 153 -13.12 4.39 2.21
N PHE A 154 -12.63 3.41 2.94
CA PHE A 154 -12.58 3.45 4.39
C PHE A 154 -11.15 3.61 4.91
N LEU A 155 -10.89 4.67 5.66
CA LEU A 155 -9.69 4.84 6.47
C LEU A 155 -9.99 4.31 7.88
N VAL A 156 -9.34 3.23 8.25
CA VAL A 156 -9.41 2.64 9.60
C VAL A 156 -8.26 3.19 10.43
N VAL A 157 -8.58 3.71 11.62
CA VAL A 157 -7.57 4.19 12.58
C VAL A 157 -7.76 3.39 13.88
N PRO A 158 -7.06 2.26 14.03
CA PRO A 158 -7.16 1.42 15.21
C PRO A 158 -6.46 2.07 16.41
N ASP A 159 -6.93 1.77 17.62
CA ASP A 159 -6.28 2.23 18.86
C ASP A 159 -4.89 1.60 19.05
N ASP A 160 -4.74 0.36 18.59
CA ASP A 160 -3.49 -0.41 18.57
C ASP A 160 -3.40 -1.13 17.23
N LEU A 161 -2.58 -0.61 16.34
CA LEU A 161 -2.43 -1.13 14.98
C LEU A 161 -1.90 -2.57 14.98
N GLU A 162 -0.90 -2.87 15.79
CA GLU A 162 -0.27 -4.19 15.81
C GLU A 162 -1.24 -5.26 16.31
N ARG A 163 -1.99 -4.94 17.36
CA ARG A 163 -3.03 -5.83 17.89
C ARG A 163 -4.17 -6.01 16.89
N TRP A 164 -4.58 -4.93 16.23
CA TRP A 164 -5.66 -4.98 15.24
C TRP A 164 -5.28 -5.88 14.05
N LEU A 165 -4.05 -5.80 13.57
CA LEU A 165 -3.54 -6.63 12.46
C LEU A 165 -3.60 -8.14 12.77
N GLN A 166 -3.55 -8.56 14.03
CA GLN A 166 -3.70 -9.98 14.39
C GLN A 166 -5.12 -10.54 14.11
N SER A 167 -6.10 -9.66 13.93
CA SER A 167 -7.50 -10.03 13.62
C SER A 167 -7.90 -9.81 12.16
N VAL A 168 -6.98 -9.32 11.31
CA VAL A 168 -7.27 -8.98 9.92
C VAL A 168 -6.89 -10.12 8.99
N GLU A 169 -7.78 -10.46 8.08
CA GLU A 169 -7.53 -11.35 6.96
C GLU A 169 -7.75 -10.61 5.65
N LEU A 170 -6.83 -10.78 4.69
CA LEU A 170 -6.93 -10.26 3.34
C LEU A 170 -7.53 -11.33 2.43
N GLU A 171 -8.54 -10.96 1.66
CA GLU A 171 -9.10 -11.80 0.59
C GLU A 171 -9.19 -11.01 -0.71
N LEU A 172 -8.95 -11.69 -1.83
CA LEU A 172 -9.20 -11.16 -3.16
C LEU A 172 -9.97 -12.17 -4.00
N TRP A 173 -11.02 -11.69 -4.60
CA TRP A 173 -11.92 -12.48 -5.44
C TRP A 173 -11.91 -11.95 -6.87
N VAL A 174 -11.80 -12.84 -7.85
CA VAL A 174 -11.84 -12.48 -9.27
C VAL A 174 -12.95 -13.30 -9.93
N ASN A 175 -13.96 -12.63 -10.49
CA ASN A 175 -15.11 -13.26 -11.12
C ASN A 175 -15.80 -14.32 -10.23
N GLY A 176 -15.92 -14.02 -8.93
CA GLY A 176 -16.54 -14.93 -7.96
C GLY A 176 -15.65 -16.07 -7.47
N ALA A 177 -14.39 -16.16 -7.91
CA ALA A 177 -13.42 -17.13 -7.43
C ALA A 177 -12.42 -16.48 -6.47
N LEU A 178 -12.23 -17.08 -5.28
CA LEU A 178 -11.19 -16.69 -4.35
C LEU A 178 -9.82 -16.92 -4.98
N ARG A 179 -8.97 -15.89 -4.98
CA ARG A 179 -7.62 -15.92 -5.55
C ARG A 179 -6.53 -15.76 -4.51
N GLN A 180 -6.69 -14.80 -3.61
CA GLN A 180 -5.72 -14.57 -2.54
C GLN A 180 -6.43 -14.64 -1.20
N ARG A 181 -5.77 -15.23 -0.19
CA ARG A 181 -6.23 -15.24 1.18
C ARG A 181 -5.04 -15.43 2.12
N ALA A 182 -4.87 -14.52 3.07
CA ALA A 182 -3.93 -14.67 4.18
C ALA A 182 -4.28 -13.76 5.35
N PRO A 183 -4.02 -14.17 6.58
CA PRO A 183 -4.05 -13.26 7.72
C PRO A 183 -2.90 -12.24 7.61
N ALA A 184 -3.15 -11.01 8.06
CA ALA A 184 -2.14 -9.95 8.06
C ALA A 184 -0.95 -10.28 8.98
N SER A 185 -1.15 -11.16 9.96
CA SER A 185 -0.08 -11.67 10.83
C SER A 185 0.99 -12.50 10.11
N ASP A 186 0.74 -12.94 8.88
CA ASP A 186 1.71 -13.69 8.05
C ASP A 186 2.73 -12.78 7.36
N MET A 187 2.65 -11.46 7.52
CA MET A 187 3.68 -10.54 7.05
C MET A 187 5.02 -10.89 7.69
N ILE A 188 6.08 -11.05 6.86
CA ILE A 188 7.45 -11.33 7.29
C ILE A 188 8.00 -10.14 8.07
N TRP A 189 7.93 -8.95 7.48
CA TRP A 189 8.25 -7.70 8.16
C TRP A 189 6.97 -7.11 8.76
N ALA A 190 6.93 -7.00 10.07
CA ALA A 190 5.90 -6.21 10.73
C ALA A 190 5.97 -4.75 10.31
N VAL A 191 4.88 -4.01 10.48
CA VAL A 191 4.77 -2.61 10.04
C VAL A 191 5.90 -1.73 10.57
N ARG A 192 6.31 -1.90 11.84
CA ARG A 192 7.44 -1.16 12.43
C ARG A 192 8.76 -1.46 11.72
N GLU A 193 8.98 -2.70 11.34
CA GLU A 193 10.18 -3.09 10.62
C GLU A 193 10.18 -2.53 9.21
N MET A 194 9.08 -2.63 8.49
CA MET A 194 8.93 -2.00 7.16
C MET A 194 9.22 -0.50 7.22
N LEU A 195 8.64 0.18 8.23
CA LEU A 195 8.85 1.61 8.44
C LEU A 195 10.32 1.92 8.74
N ALA A 196 10.96 1.18 9.66
CA ALA A 196 12.37 1.35 9.99
C ALA A 196 13.27 1.19 8.75
N ARG A 197 13.01 0.18 7.93
CA ARG A 197 13.75 -0.05 6.68
C ARG A 197 13.52 1.06 5.66
N ALA A 198 12.28 1.53 5.49
CA ALA A 198 11.97 2.64 4.59
C ALA A 198 12.68 3.94 5.00
N LEU A 199 12.69 4.25 6.30
CA LEU A 199 13.37 5.46 6.82
C LEU A 199 14.90 5.36 6.73
N ALA A 200 15.45 4.16 6.84
CA ALA A 200 16.90 3.91 6.73
C ALA A 200 17.38 3.77 5.28
N ASP A 201 16.48 3.62 4.33
CA ASP A 201 16.81 3.34 2.92
C ASP A 201 17.71 4.43 2.30
N ARG A 202 18.68 3.99 1.49
CA ARG A 202 19.63 4.85 0.77
C ARG A 202 19.81 4.44 -0.69
N GLU A 203 19.06 3.43 -1.14
CA GLU A 203 19.16 2.91 -2.49
C GLU A 203 18.65 3.91 -3.54
N ALA A 204 19.10 3.74 -4.76
CA ALA A 204 18.58 4.43 -5.92
C ALA A 204 17.68 3.48 -6.73
N TYR A 205 16.50 3.93 -7.04
CA TYR A 205 15.48 3.17 -7.75
C TYR A 205 15.28 3.72 -9.14
N ARG A 206 15.12 2.85 -10.14
CA ARG A 206 14.86 3.27 -11.50
C ARG A 206 13.38 3.51 -11.73
N TYR A 207 13.02 4.73 -12.14
CA TYR A 207 11.65 5.11 -12.51
C TYR A 207 11.65 6.13 -13.65
N ALA A 208 10.85 5.86 -14.71
CA ALA A 208 10.69 6.75 -15.87
C ALA A 208 12.03 7.19 -16.50
N GLY A 209 13.02 6.30 -16.52
CA GLY A 209 14.33 6.59 -17.09
C GLY A 209 15.28 7.38 -16.18
N ALA A 210 14.92 7.69 -14.94
CA ALA A 210 15.75 8.41 -13.97
C ALA A 210 15.95 7.60 -12.68
N ASP A 211 16.98 7.94 -11.92
CA ASP A 211 17.18 7.41 -10.57
C ASP A 211 16.39 8.28 -9.57
N VAL A 212 15.61 7.63 -8.74
CA VAL A 212 14.78 8.27 -7.71
C VAL A 212 15.05 7.62 -6.35
N PRO A 213 14.96 8.35 -5.23
CA PRO A 213 15.04 7.76 -3.90
C PRO A 213 13.73 7.03 -3.56
N LEU A 214 13.77 6.12 -2.57
CA LEU A 214 12.57 5.51 -1.99
C LEU A 214 11.66 6.59 -1.40
N LEU A 215 12.20 7.40 -0.51
CA LEU A 215 11.52 8.55 0.12
C LEU A 215 12.05 9.85 -0.48
N GLN A 216 11.16 10.81 -0.79
CA GLN A 216 11.54 12.12 -1.33
C GLN A 216 12.44 12.91 -0.37
N GLU A 217 12.10 12.93 0.92
CA GLU A 217 12.95 13.39 2.01
C GLU A 217 13.51 12.18 2.75
N ARG A 218 14.82 12.03 2.76
CA ARG A 218 15.48 10.89 3.41
C ARG A 218 15.16 10.85 4.90
N GLY A 219 14.78 9.67 5.39
CA GLY A 219 14.44 9.44 6.78
C GLY A 219 13.08 10.01 7.20
N VAL A 220 12.23 10.41 6.25
CA VAL A 220 10.89 10.91 6.54
C VAL A 220 9.87 10.24 5.63
N LEU A 221 8.92 9.53 6.21
CA LEU A 221 7.69 9.17 5.53
C LEU A 221 6.73 10.36 5.66
N PRO A 222 6.43 11.09 4.58
CA PRO A 222 5.61 12.29 4.69
C PRO A 222 4.16 11.93 5.03
N ALA A 223 3.44 12.88 5.65
CA ALA A 223 2.00 12.73 5.82
C ALA A 223 1.34 12.41 4.48
N ARG A 224 0.30 11.58 4.51
CA ARG A 224 -0.46 11.12 3.33
C ARG A 224 0.31 10.19 2.39
N ALA A 225 1.57 9.86 2.68
CA ALA A 225 2.25 8.77 1.99
C ALA A 225 1.70 7.41 2.47
N LEU A 226 1.76 6.45 1.58
CA LEU A 226 1.41 5.06 1.86
C LEU A 226 2.67 4.21 2.05
N LEU A 227 2.56 3.24 2.94
CA LEU A 227 3.44 2.09 3.04
C LEU A 227 2.59 0.85 2.74
N LEU A 228 2.79 0.22 1.59
CA LEU A 228 2.03 -0.93 1.14
C LEU A 228 2.63 -2.22 1.71
N SER A 229 1.77 -3.11 2.20
CA SER A 229 2.16 -4.29 2.98
C SER A 229 2.91 -5.38 2.22
N GLY A 230 2.83 -5.39 0.90
CA GLY A 230 3.03 -6.59 0.10
C GLY A 230 1.76 -7.45 0.07
N THR A 231 1.70 -8.38 -0.87
CA THR A 231 0.50 -9.18 -1.17
C THR A 231 0.64 -10.64 -0.75
N PRO A 232 -0.46 -11.33 -0.37
CA PRO A 232 -0.50 -12.78 -0.24
C PRO A 232 -0.24 -13.52 -1.55
N ALA A 233 0.04 -14.84 -1.47
CA ALA A 233 0.05 -15.72 -2.64
C ALA A 233 -1.31 -15.77 -3.34
N GLY A 234 -1.30 -16.16 -4.62
CA GLY A 234 -2.49 -16.27 -5.46
C GLY A 234 -2.53 -15.26 -6.60
N VAL A 235 -1.43 -14.57 -6.87
CA VAL A 235 -1.26 -13.73 -8.06
C VAL A 235 -1.27 -14.58 -9.34
N ILE A 236 -1.42 -13.93 -10.50
CA ILE A 236 -1.42 -14.65 -11.79
C ILE A 236 -0.01 -15.10 -12.17
N PHE A 237 1.00 -14.29 -11.86
CA PHE A 237 2.40 -14.58 -12.17
C PHE A 237 2.93 -15.74 -11.33
N ARG A 238 3.67 -16.64 -12.00
CA ARG A 238 4.40 -17.75 -11.39
C ARG A 238 5.84 -17.72 -11.87
N ALA A 239 6.79 -17.98 -10.96
CA ALA A 239 8.17 -18.21 -11.37
C ALA A 239 8.23 -19.46 -12.27
N PRO A 240 9.06 -19.49 -13.31
CA PRO A 240 9.33 -20.73 -14.03
C PRO A 240 9.98 -21.76 -13.07
N ASN A 241 9.52 -22.99 -13.12
CA ASN A 241 10.17 -24.12 -12.40
C ASN A 241 11.51 -24.42 -13.03
#